data_f0267ed74265366a2bea67bf590f6910
#
_entry.id   f0267ed74265366a2bea67bf590f6910
#
_cell.length_a   1.000
_cell.length_b   1.000
_cell.length_c   1.000
_cell.angle_alpha   90.00
_cell.angle_beta   90.00
_cell.angle_gamma   90.00
#
_symmetry.space_group_name_H-M   'P 1'
#
loop_
_entity.id
_entity.type
_entity.pdbx_description
1 polymer ?
#
loop_
_entity_poly.entity_id
_entity_poly.type
_entity_poly.pdbx_seq_one_letter_code
_entity_poly.pdbx_strand_id
1 'polypeptide(L)'
;MSNTLCMIIKDTVKPNFLNVRTAIRAYDRDALCCGAPCWRWAYHALHSADKWFINPNKYEEPSFHEEGMDNPDNPCGTVLTDEQLLAYLDSIEEKTYRYLDSLTDEMLYEKPEDCRFTRMELVLRQYRHLSFHTGMLNGQTAVATGQFPMWVSETDSFVDDGILFGRYRKGQVKA
;
A
#
# COMPACT_ATOMS: atom_id res chain seq x y z
N MET A 1 25.24 4.86 -14.68
CA MET A 1 23.84 4.70 -15.12
C MET A 1 22.99 5.59 -14.21
N SER A 2 21.96 6.26 -14.75
CA SER A 2 21.08 7.13 -13.98
C SER A 2 20.13 6.28 -13.13
N ASN A 3 19.71 6.80 -11.98
CA ASN A 3 18.64 6.26 -11.13
C ASN A 3 17.62 7.33 -10.73
N THR A 4 17.60 8.44 -11.46
CA THR A 4 16.74 9.61 -11.14
C THR A 4 15.26 9.25 -11.17
N LEU A 5 14.80 8.48 -12.16
CA LEU A 5 13.41 8.03 -12.25
C LEU A 5 13.07 7.05 -11.13
N CYS A 6 13.98 6.13 -10.80
CA CYS A 6 13.81 5.21 -9.68
C CYS A 6 13.64 5.96 -8.35
N MET A 7 14.42 7.03 -8.13
CA MET A 7 14.29 7.89 -6.95
C MET A 7 12.94 8.64 -6.92
N ILE A 8 12.52 9.24 -8.03
CA ILE A 8 11.21 9.90 -8.14
C ILE A 8 10.07 8.93 -7.84
N ILE A 9 10.14 7.72 -8.39
CA ILE A 9 9.15 6.66 -8.13
C ILE A 9 9.15 6.32 -6.64
N LYS A 10 10.31 6.09 -6.04
CA LYS A 10 10.44 5.76 -4.62
C LYS A 10 9.83 6.85 -3.74
N ASP A 11 10.14 8.13 -4.00
CA ASP A 11 9.60 9.26 -3.25
C ASP A 11 8.09 9.44 -3.43
N THR A 12 7.54 8.99 -4.57
CA THR A 12 6.10 8.97 -4.82
C THR A 12 5.40 7.80 -4.10
N VAL A 13 6.06 6.65 -4.01
CA VAL A 13 5.49 5.44 -3.37
C VAL A 13 5.47 5.56 -1.84
N LYS A 14 6.46 6.22 -1.24
CA LYS A 14 6.53 6.42 0.23
C LYS A 14 5.26 7.04 0.84
N PRO A 15 4.75 8.20 0.38
CA PRO A 15 3.51 8.76 0.91
C PRO A 15 2.32 7.82 0.72
N ASN A 16 2.31 7.03 -0.35
CA ASN A 16 1.23 6.06 -0.59
C ASN A 16 1.19 4.98 0.49
N PHE A 17 2.34 4.41 0.87
CA PHE A 17 2.42 3.46 1.98
C PHE A 17 2.02 4.10 3.33
N LEU A 18 2.44 5.34 3.61
CA LEU A 18 1.99 6.07 4.80
C LEU A 18 0.47 6.27 4.82
N ASN A 19 -0.15 6.51 3.68
CA ASN A 19 -1.60 6.62 3.57
C ASN A 19 -2.31 5.29 3.81
N VAL A 20 -1.74 4.16 3.34
CA VAL A 20 -2.23 2.81 3.67
C VAL A 20 -2.14 2.55 5.18
N ARG A 21 -1.01 2.88 5.80
CA ARG A 21 -0.80 2.76 7.25
C ARG A 21 -1.82 3.57 8.04
N THR A 22 -2.07 4.82 7.64
CA THR A 22 -3.07 5.68 8.27
C THR A 22 -4.48 5.11 8.10
N ALA A 23 -4.82 4.59 6.93
CA ALA A 23 -6.11 3.95 6.67
C ALA A 23 -6.33 2.74 7.58
N ILE A 24 -5.34 1.84 7.72
CA ILE A 24 -5.42 0.66 8.60
C ILE A 24 -5.57 1.07 10.08
N ARG A 25 -4.92 2.15 10.51
CA ARG A 25 -5.02 2.65 11.90
C ARG A 25 -6.30 3.41 12.21
N ALA A 26 -6.99 3.90 11.17
CA ALA A 26 -8.16 4.78 11.31
C ALA A 26 -9.50 4.08 11.08
N TYR A 27 -9.53 2.98 10.34
CA TYR A 27 -10.76 2.30 9.96
C TYR A 27 -11.40 1.52 11.12
N ASP A 28 -12.69 1.23 11.00
CA ASP A 28 -13.31 0.16 11.76
C ASP A 28 -13.06 -1.14 10.98
N ARG A 29 -12.17 -1.98 11.52
CA ARG A 29 -11.67 -3.17 10.82
C ARG A 29 -12.74 -4.18 10.43
N ASP A 30 -13.79 -4.29 11.25
CA ASP A 30 -14.88 -5.26 11.08
C ASP A 30 -16.10 -4.66 10.37
N ALA A 31 -16.09 -3.35 10.12
CA ALA A 31 -17.12 -2.69 9.31
C ALA A 31 -17.11 -3.25 7.88
N LEU A 32 -18.30 -3.45 7.34
CA LEU A 32 -18.45 -3.95 5.97
C LEU A 32 -18.18 -2.84 4.95
N CYS A 33 -17.27 -3.12 4.05
CA CYS A 33 -17.02 -2.35 2.85
C CYS A 33 -17.23 -3.25 1.64
N CYS A 34 -18.19 -2.91 0.78
CA CYS A 34 -18.50 -3.72 -0.42
C CYS A 34 -18.69 -5.23 -0.12
N GLY A 35 -19.37 -5.55 0.98
CA GLY A 35 -19.73 -6.94 1.34
C GLY A 35 -18.70 -7.72 2.16
N ALA A 36 -17.47 -7.20 2.33
CA ALA A 36 -16.43 -7.82 3.13
C ALA A 36 -15.94 -6.87 4.24
N PRO A 37 -15.38 -7.38 5.35
CA PRO A 37 -14.78 -6.54 6.37
C PRO A 37 -13.61 -5.70 5.85
N CYS A 38 -13.44 -4.49 6.38
CA CYS A 38 -12.38 -3.56 5.95
C CYS A 38 -10.98 -4.17 6.03
N TRP A 39 -10.68 -5.00 7.03
CA TRP A 39 -9.38 -5.67 7.15
C TRP A 39 -9.10 -6.61 5.96
N ARG A 40 -10.12 -7.23 5.36
CA ARG A 40 -9.98 -8.06 4.15
C ARG A 40 -9.55 -7.24 2.95
N TRP A 41 -10.11 -6.04 2.79
CA TRP A 41 -9.72 -5.12 1.73
C TRP A 41 -8.31 -4.55 1.95
N ALA A 42 -7.95 -4.28 3.21
CA ALA A 42 -6.58 -3.90 3.55
C ALA A 42 -5.60 -5.04 3.19
N TYR A 43 -5.90 -6.27 3.59
CA TYR A 43 -5.08 -7.44 3.23
C TYR A 43 -4.98 -7.62 1.71
N HIS A 44 -6.09 -7.56 0.98
CA HIS A 44 -6.11 -7.64 -0.49
C HIS A 44 -5.16 -6.63 -1.14
N ALA A 45 -5.20 -5.39 -0.69
CA ALA A 45 -4.33 -4.33 -1.21
C ALA A 45 -2.86 -4.62 -0.92
N LEU A 46 -2.53 -5.05 0.30
CA LEU A 46 -1.16 -5.41 0.71
C LEU A 46 -0.64 -6.63 -0.04
N HIS A 47 -1.44 -7.71 -0.10
CA HIS A 47 -1.07 -8.94 -0.81
C HIS A 47 -0.80 -8.66 -2.30
N SER A 48 -1.67 -7.87 -2.94
CA SER A 48 -1.46 -7.47 -4.33
C SER A 48 -0.17 -6.65 -4.49
N ALA A 49 0.12 -5.74 -3.57
CA ALA A 49 1.36 -4.97 -3.60
C ALA A 49 2.59 -5.87 -3.45
N ASP A 50 2.59 -6.79 -2.50
CA ASP A 50 3.67 -7.73 -2.26
C ASP A 50 3.97 -8.59 -3.49
N LYS A 51 2.91 -9.10 -4.12
CA LYS A 51 3.01 -9.96 -5.31
C LYS A 51 3.47 -9.22 -6.56
N TRP A 52 2.98 -8.02 -6.79
CA TRP A 52 3.05 -7.39 -8.09
C TRP A 52 4.01 -6.20 -8.20
N PHE A 53 4.59 -5.68 -7.12
CA PHE A 53 5.56 -4.58 -7.23
C PHE A 53 6.85 -4.99 -7.94
N ILE A 54 7.28 -6.24 -7.78
CA ILE A 54 8.58 -6.73 -8.26
C ILE A 54 8.43 -7.70 -9.42
N ASN A 55 8.04 -8.93 -9.14
CA ASN A 55 7.82 -9.96 -10.14
C ASN A 55 6.81 -10.99 -9.62
N PRO A 56 5.57 -11.01 -10.13
CA PRO A 56 4.53 -11.92 -9.65
C PRO A 56 4.86 -13.41 -9.88
N ASN A 57 5.76 -13.72 -10.83
CA ASN A 57 6.15 -15.10 -11.14
C ASN A 57 7.29 -15.64 -10.25
N LYS A 58 7.86 -14.78 -9.40
CA LYS A 58 8.86 -15.13 -8.38
C LYS A 58 8.36 -14.81 -6.97
N TYR A 59 7.05 -14.60 -6.84
CA TYR A 59 6.40 -14.33 -5.57
C TYR A 59 6.17 -15.62 -4.78
N GLU A 60 6.40 -15.54 -3.48
CA GLU A 60 6.09 -16.59 -2.52
C GLU A 60 5.02 -16.08 -1.56
N GLU A 61 3.97 -16.86 -1.36
CA GLU A 61 2.89 -16.50 -0.44
C GLU A 61 3.42 -16.40 1.00
N PRO A 62 3.01 -15.37 1.78
CA PRO A 62 3.39 -15.31 3.18
C PRO A 62 2.80 -16.50 3.96
N SER A 63 3.51 -16.96 5.00
CA SER A 63 3.15 -18.17 5.77
C SER A 63 1.78 -18.13 6.42
N PHE A 64 1.18 -16.96 6.59
CA PHE A 64 -0.16 -16.75 7.12
C PHE A 64 -1.25 -16.69 6.03
N HIS A 65 -0.87 -16.77 4.75
CA HIS A 65 -1.85 -16.77 3.65
C HIS A 65 -2.65 -18.07 3.62
N GLU A 66 -3.96 -17.93 3.54
CA GLU A 66 -4.88 -19.02 3.26
C GLU A 66 -5.35 -18.91 1.80
N GLU A 67 -5.51 -20.03 1.11
CA GLU A 67 -5.93 -20.05 -0.30
C GLU A 67 -7.23 -19.25 -0.50
N GLY A 68 -7.19 -18.30 -1.42
CA GLY A 68 -8.32 -17.41 -1.73
C GLY A 68 -8.54 -16.26 -0.75
N MET A 69 -7.70 -16.14 0.29
CA MET A 69 -7.77 -15.04 1.26
C MET A 69 -7.54 -13.66 0.63
N ASP A 70 -6.81 -13.61 -0.47
CA ASP A 70 -6.55 -12.39 -1.23
C ASP A 70 -7.77 -11.86 -2.00
N ASN A 71 -8.81 -12.67 -2.18
CA ASN A 71 -10.08 -12.22 -2.73
C ASN A 71 -11.11 -11.99 -1.61
N PRO A 72 -11.51 -10.74 -1.31
CA PRO A 72 -12.46 -10.43 -0.24
C PRO A 72 -13.84 -11.08 -0.39
N ASP A 73 -14.23 -11.50 -1.59
CA ASP A 73 -15.50 -12.17 -1.84
C ASP A 73 -15.48 -13.66 -1.43
N ASN A 74 -14.30 -14.24 -1.26
CA ASN A 74 -14.17 -15.62 -0.84
C ASN A 74 -14.30 -15.77 0.68
N PRO A 75 -14.92 -16.85 1.19
CA PRO A 75 -14.83 -17.18 2.61
C PRO A 75 -13.39 -17.51 2.99
N CYS A 76 -13.01 -17.20 4.23
CA CYS A 76 -11.67 -17.47 4.74
C CYS A 76 -11.77 -17.71 6.24
N GLY A 77 -11.03 -18.71 6.74
CA GLY A 77 -11.00 -19.08 8.17
C GLY A 77 -9.99 -18.25 8.96
N THR A 78 -8.95 -17.74 8.29
CA THR A 78 -7.91 -16.93 8.91
C THR A 78 -8.39 -15.49 9.05
N VAL A 79 -8.16 -14.90 10.23
CA VAL A 79 -8.41 -13.48 10.52
C VAL A 79 -7.11 -12.84 10.97
N LEU A 80 -6.64 -11.82 10.25
CA LEU A 80 -5.44 -11.06 10.62
C LEU A 80 -5.80 -9.90 11.53
N THR A 81 -4.98 -9.63 12.55
CA THR A 81 -5.10 -8.41 13.35
C THR A 81 -4.51 -7.19 12.63
N ASP A 82 -4.80 -5.99 13.12
CA ASP A 82 -4.23 -4.76 12.54
C ASP A 82 -2.71 -4.69 12.74
N GLU A 83 -2.20 -5.23 13.85
CA GLU A 83 -0.76 -5.34 14.08
C GLU A 83 -0.10 -6.27 13.05
N GLN A 84 -0.75 -7.39 12.70
CA GLN A 84 -0.25 -8.29 11.65
C GLN A 84 -0.28 -7.63 10.28
N LEU A 85 -1.33 -6.88 9.95
CA LEU A 85 -1.42 -6.12 8.70
C LEU A 85 -0.37 -5.01 8.63
N LEU A 86 -0.12 -4.30 9.72
CA LEU A 86 0.92 -3.26 9.79
C LEU A 86 2.33 -3.87 9.69
N ALA A 87 2.60 -5.00 10.35
CA ALA A 87 3.87 -5.70 10.22
C ALA A 87 4.09 -6.23 8.78
N TYR A 88 3.02 -6.69 8.12
CA TYR A 88 3.07 -7.08 6.72
C TYR A 88 3.37 -5.88 5.81
N LEU A 89 2.71 -4.74 6.05
CA LEU A 89 3.01 -3.50 5.34
C LEU A 89 4.48 -3.09 5.50
N ASP A 90 5.05 -3.16 6.71
CA ASP A 90 6.47 -2.85 6.96
C ASP A 90 7.39 -3.72 6.09
N SER A 91 7.10 -5.01 5.98
CA SER A 91 7.89 -5.94 5.15
C SER A 91 7.80 -5.61 3.65
N ILE A 92 6.62 -5.20 3.17
CA ILE A 92 6.39 -4.80 1.77
C ILE A 92 7.13 -3.50 1.47
N GLU A 93 7.05 -2.52 2.37
CA GLU A 93 7.77 -1.24 2.25
C GLU A 93 9.28 -1.49 2.11
N GLU A 94 9.87 -2.23 3.05
CA GLU A 94 11.29 -2.52 3.04
C GLU A 94 11.73 -3.25 1.75
N LYS A 95 10.96 -4.26 1.34
CA LYS A 95 11.21 -5.02 0.11
C LYS A 95 11.13 -4.12 -1.13
N THR A 96 10.11 -3.28 -1.21
CA THR A 96 9.89 -2.36 -2.33
C THR A 96 11.00 -1.30 -2.41
N TYR A 97 11.39 -0.71 -1.28
CA TYR A 97 12.46 0.31 -1.27
C TYR A 97 13.80 -0.27 -1.65
N ARG A 98 14.18 -1.43 -1.11
CA ARG A 98 15.39 -2.13 -1.51
C ARG A 98 15.43 -2.47 -3.00
N TYR A 99 14.28 -2.90 -3.54
CA TYR A 99 14.16 -3.17 -4.96
C TYR A 99 14.39 -1.91 -5.80
N LEU A 100 13.70 -0.81 -5.50
CA LEU A 100 13.84 0.44 -6.24
C LEU A 100 15.26 1.02 -6.14
N ASP A 101 15.93 0.87 -4.99
CA ASP A 101 17.33 1.27 -4.80
C ASP A 101 18.32 0.44 -5.64
N SER A 102 17.95 -0.78 -6.02
CA SER A 102 18.77 -1.68 -6.84
C SER A 102 18.65 -1.44 -8.35
N LEU A 103 17.68 -0.61 -8.78
CA LEU A 103 17.39 -0.38 -10.19
C LEU A 103 18.15 0.83 -10.75
N THR A 104 18.39 0.78 -12.06
CA THR A 104 18.70 1.96 -12.87
C THR A 104 17.48 2.37 -13.69
N ASP A 105 17.50 3.60 -14.20
CA ASP A 105 16.39 4.12 -15.00
C ASP A 105 16.14 3.26 -16.26
N GLU A 106 17.20 2.72 -16.86
CA GLU A 106 17.10 1.84 -18.03
C GLU A 106 16.38 0.52 -17.67
N MET A 107 16.67 -0.05 -16.49
CA MET A 107 16.05 -1.30 -16.03
C MET A 107 14.53 -1.16 -15.84
N LEU A 108 14.02 0.05 -15.63
CA LEU A 108 12.56 0.26 -15.51
C LEU A 108 11.80 -0.11 -16.78
N TYR A 109 12.43 -0.01 -17.96
CA TYR A 109 11.82 -0.36 -19.24
C TYR A 109 11.96 -1.83 -19.59
N GLU A 110 12.75 -2.58 -18.83
CA GLU A 110 12.92 -4.01 -19.01
C GLU A 110 11.82 -4.79 -18.27
N LYS A 111 11.56 -6.00 -18.76
CA LYS A 111 10.66 -6.95 -18.09
C LYS A 111 11.44 -7.78 -17.07
N PRO A 112 10.89 -8.04 -15.87
CA PRO A 112 11.40 -9.14 -15.05
C PRO A 112 11.28 -10.49 -15.76
N GLU A 113 12.04 -11.46 -15.32
CA GLU A 113 12.04 -12.82 -15.88
C GLU A 113 10.61 -13.38 -15.89
N ASP A 114 10.22 -13.96 -17.02
CA ASP A 114 8.91 -14.56 -17.30
C ASP A 114 7.69 -13.60 -17.12
N CYS A 115 7.92 -12.31 -16.95
CA CYS A 115 6.87 -11.34 -16.76
C CYS A 115 6.49 -10.64 -18.09
N ARG A 116 5.19 -10.47 -18.32
CA ARG A 116 4.69 -9.77 -19.51
C ARG A 116 4.80 -8.25 -19.42
N PHE A 117 4.92 -7.71 -18.19
CA PHE A 117 4.98 -6.29 -17.90
C PHE A 117 6.41 -5.83 -17.63
N THR A 118 6.73 -4.59 -18.00
CA THR A 118 7.96 -3.93 -17.58
C THR A 118 7.94 -3.61 -16.09
N ARG A 119 9.11 -3.35 -15.48
CA ARG A 119 9.19 -2.94 -14.07
C ARG A 119 8.43 -1.65 -13.78
N MET A 120 8.50 -0.69 -14.71
CA MET A 120 7.72 0.55 -14.62
C MET A 120 6.21 0.27 -14.60
N GLU A 121 5.71 -0.59 -15.50
CA GLU A 121 4.29 -0.95 -15.54
C GLU A 121 3.84 -1.61 -14.25
N LEU A 122 4.65 -2.51 -13.67
CA LEU A 122 4.33 -3.17 -12.41
C LEU A 122 4.20 -2.16 -11.27
N VAL A 123 5.19 -1.28 -11.11
CA VAL A 123 5.19 -0.25 -10.05
C VAL A 123 3.99 0.68 -10.18
N LEU A 124 3.74 1.22 -11.38
CA LEU A 124 2.63 2.15 -11.62
C LEU A 124 1.25 1.48 -11.43
N ARG A 125 1.12 0.20 -11.80
CA ARG A 125 -0.10 -0.58 -11.56
C ARG A 125 -0.36 -0.74 -10.06
N GLN A 126 0.68 -1.08 -9.28
CA GLN A 126 0.51 -1.27 -7.84
C GLN A 126 0.33 0.04 -7.08
N TYR A 127 1.03 1.10 -7.47
CA TYR A 127 0.76 2.43 -6.95
C TYR A 127 -0.72 2.82 -7.08
N ARG A 128 -1.28 2.66 -8.29
CA ARG A 128 -2.70 2.94 -8.56
C ARG A 128 -3.64 2.03 -7.75
N HIS A 129 -3.32 0.73 -7.64
CA HIS A 129 -4.12 -0.24 -6.92
C HIS A 129 -4.17 0.06 -5.42
N LEU A 130 -3.02 0.33 -4.80
CA LEU A 130 -2.95 0.76 -3.40
C LEU A 130 -3.73 2.05 -3.16
N SER A 131 -3.57 3.06 -4.03
CA SER A 131 -4.29 4.33 -3.90
C SER A 131 -5.80 4.14 -3.99
N PHE A 132 -6.27 3.26 -4.88
CA PHE A 132 -7.69 2.93 -5.01
C PHE A 132 -8.27 2.34 -3.73
N HIS A 133 -7.62 1.29 -3.17
CA HIS A 133 -8.12 0.63 -1.96
C HIS A 133 -7.95 1.51 -0.72
N THR A 134 -6.90 2.31 -0.63
CA THR A 134 -6.76 3.32 0.43
C THR A 134 -7.91 4.33 0.40
N GLY A 135 -8.24 4.84 -0.79
CA GLY A 135 -9.39 5.75 -0.96
C GLY A 135 -10.72 5.11 -0.59
N MET A 136 -10.92 3.84 -0.93
CA MET A 136 -12.12 3.08 -0.58
C MET A 136 -12.25 2.90 0.94
N LEU A 137 -11.19 2.49 1.64
CA LEU A 137 -11.17 2.37 3.11
C LEU A 137 -11.37 3.71 3.79
N ASN A 138 -10.72 4.77 3.31
CA ASN A 138 -10.89 6.12 3.82
C ASN A 138 -12.32 6.64 3.65
N GLY A 139 -12.94 6.34 2.49
CA GLY A 139 -14.35 6.68 2.24
C GLY A 139 -15.30 5.97 3.20
N GLN A 140 -15.09 4.67 3.45
CA GLN A 140 -15.86 3.90 4.43
C GLN A 140 -15.69 4.48 5.84
N THR A 141 -14.46 4.78 6.24
CA THR A 141 -14.16 5.40 7.53
C THR A 141 -14.83 6.76 7.68
N ALA A 142 -14.81 7.60 6.63
CA ALA A 142 -15.45 8.90 6.66
C ALA A 142 -16.98 8.80 6.80
N VAL A 143 -17.61 7.82 6.16
CA VAL A 143 -19.05 7.54 6.31
C VAL A 143 -19.37 7.08 7.72
N ALA A 144 -18.57 6.16 8.29
CA ALA A 144 -18.81 5.59 9.61
C ALA A 144 -18.56 6.58 10.75
N THR A 145 -17.56 7.46 10.63
CA THR A 145 -17.09 8.32 11.73
C THR A 145 -17.43 9.80 11.56
N GLY A 146 -17.82 10.23 10.37
CA GLY A 146 -17.94 11.65 10.03
C GLY A 146 -16.58 12.37 9.90
N GLN A 147 -15.46 11.66 10.00
CA GLN A 147 -14.11 12.20 9.95
C GLN A 147 -13.29 11.55 8.83
N PHE A 148 -12.52 12.35 8.13
CA PHE A 148 -11.66 11.83 7.05
C PHE A 148 -10.29 11.45 7.61
N PRO A 149 -9.76 10.24 7.31
CA PRO A 149 -8.41 9.87 7.67
C PRO A 149 -7.39 10.85 7.07
N MET A 150 -6.33 11.14 7.82
CA MET A 150 -5.32 12.10 7.41
C MET A 150 -4.62 11.64 6.13
N TRP A 151 -4.51 12.56 5.17
CA TRP A 151 -3.79 12.32 3.92
C TRP A 151 -2.37 12.88 4.00
N VAL A 152 -1.40 12.04 3.73
CA VAL A 152 0.02 12.41 3.63
C VAL A 152 0.36 12.64 2.16
N SER A 153 0.79 13.85 1.80
CA SER A 153 1.20 14.21 0.44
C SER A 153 2.70 14.07 0.20
N GLU A 154 3.50 14.30 1.24
CA GLU A 154 4.96 14.30 1.19
C GLU A 154 5.54 13.66 2.46
N THR A 155 6.65 12.94 2.33
CA THR A 155 7.29 12.26 3.46
C THR A 155 8.18 13.16 4.28
N ASP A 156 8.82 14.15 3.67
CA ASP A 156 9.84 15.00 4.33
C ASP A 156 9.26 15.89 5.43
N SER A 157 7.96 16.18 5.35
CA SER A 157 7.23 16.96 6.36
C SER A 157 6.33 16.11 7.25
N PHE A 158 6.31 14.79 7.05
CA PHE A 158 5.48 13.89 7.83
C PHE A 158 6.09 13.63 9.21
N VAL A 159 5.31 13.90 10.25
CA VAL A 159 5.61 13.50 11.63
C VAL A 159 4.48 12.60 12.10
N ASP A 160 4.79 11.36 12.46
CA ASP A 160 3.81 10.47 13.09
C ASP A 160 3.63 10.90 14.55
N ASP A 161 2.65 11.76 14.78
CA ASP A 161 2.24 12.25 16.09
C ASP A 161 1.00 11.53 16.62
N GLY A 162 0.60 10.45 15.98
CA GLY A 162 -0.57 9.65 16.34
C GLY A 162 -1.92 10.25 15.94
N ILE A 163 -1.95 11.43 15.29
CA ILE A 163 -3.19 12.02 14.81
C ILE A 163 -3.62 11.32 13.52
N LEU A 164 -4.71 10.58 13.57
CA LEU A 164 -5.23 9.79 12.45
C LEU A 164 -6.26 10.52 11.60
N PHE A 165 -6.93 11.52 12.15
CA PHE A 165 -8.03 12.21 11.49
C PHE A 165 -7.74 13.70 11.35
N GLY A 166 -8.21 14.28 10.24
CA GLY A 166 -8.09 15.71 10.02
C GLY A 166 -8.18 16.08 8.56
N ARG A 167 -8.57 17.32 8.29
CA ARG A 167 -8.45 17.87 6.95
C ARG A 167 -6.98 18.22 6.72
N TYR A 168 -6.40 17.73 5.65
CA TYR A 168 -5.13 18.15 5.07
C TYR A 168 -4.16 18.78 6.08
N ARG A 169 -3.14 18.07 6.51
CA ARG A 169 -1.93 18.77 6.93
C ARG A 169 -1.33 19.39 5.67
N LYS A 170 -1.63 20.65 5.40
CA LYS A 170 -0.72 21.48 4.63
C LYS A 170 0.61 21.36 5.35
N GLY A 171 1.63 20.85 4.66
CA GLY A 171 2.97 20.93 5.17
C GLY A 171 3.13 22.32 5.77
N GLN A 172 3.63 22.42 6.98
CA GLN A 172 3.95 23.72 7.53
C GLN A 172 5.02 24.29 6.58
N VAL A 173 4.57 25.10 5.63
CA VAL A 173 5.49 25.99 4.91
C VAL A 173 6.11 26.82 6.01
N LYS A 174 7.36 26.49 6.36
CA LYS A 174 8.15 27.39 7.22
C LYS A 174 8.19 28.72 6.49
N ALA A 175 7.48 29.70 7.06
CA ALA A 175 7.57 31.08 6.64
C ALA A 175 9.01 31.57 6.79
#